data_a0809e1d1b65d848c536d9e5bac9a589
#
_entry.id   a0809e1d1b65d848c536d9e5bac9a589
#
_cell.length_a   1.000
_cell.length_b   1.000
_cell.length_c   1.000
_cell.angle_alpha   90.00
_cell.angle_beta   90.00
_cell.angle_gamma   90.00
#
_symmetry.space_group_name_H-M   'P 1'
#
loop_
_entity.id
_entity.type
_entity.pdbx_description
1 polymer ?
#
loop_
_entity_poly.entity_id
_entity_poly.type
_entity_poly.pdbx_seq_one_letter_code
_entity_poly.pdbx_strand_id
1 'polypeptide(L)'
;MGPRRANLSVAARACVVFVIALSLASPGQARAREETSSPDSTSQDLVGALKHLEKRLGFRKTENFSRPSDEKVADYRCYYTGKLELPESYEGLKLSTGTKDGCTLDTAKFDVFFYPIEAVGSGKTPLTSALQHASTERFLVVVPHEDFHGSEDLRKLPATLNEAASTLIGFLTAGEVAREKFGADSDVYRNLLREPELFRRKATIVNSYHARVGQLYAAVQAGEVPEAAALAQKESLFQEIHQSCQAISPDPRSFNKCLAANNNAGLAFDETYTRYYPMMYELYEAEGQNLTATIKALKRALASKSEAEALQLLQELIKEACNQTGHSGEVVAATDE
;
A
#
# COMPACT_ATOMS: atom_id res chain seq x y z
N MET A 1 -47.58 -31.58 -45.03
CA MET A 1 -46.12 -31.73 -45.16
C MET A 1 -45.46 -31.24 -43.89
N GLY A 2 -45.11 -32.13 -42.95
CA GLY A 2 -44.53 -31.80 -41.66
C GLY A 2 -43.01 -31.95 -41.64
N PRO A 3 -42.26 -31.25 -40.82
CA PRO A 3 -40.83 -31.36 -40.75
C PRO A 3 -40.42 -32.49 -39.80
N ARG A 4 -39.41 -33.25 -40.24
CA ARG A 4 -38.77 -34.35 -39.54
C ARG A 4 -37.95 -33.86 -38.34
N ARG A 5 -38.12 -34.53 -37.20
CA ARG A 5 -37.25 -34.41 -36.05
C ARG A 5 -35.98 -35.25 -36.27
N ALA A 6 -34.81 -34.68 -36.06
CA ALA A 6 -33.54 -35.38 -35.97
C ALA A 6 -33.19 -35.64 -34.51
N ASN A 7 -33.08 -36.94 -34.17
CA ASN A 7 -32.58 -37.42 -32.89
C ASN A 7 -31.04 -37.36 -32.88
N LEU A 8 -30.45 -36.68 -31.93
CA LEU A 8 -29.02 -36.76 -31.61
C LEU A 8 -28.83 -37.59 -30.33
N SER A 9 -28.18 -38.72 -30.50
CA SER A 9 -27.81 -39.67 -29.46
C SER A 9 -26.65 -39.14 -28.64
N VAL A 10 -26.83 -39.18 -27.31
CA VAL A 10 -25.79 -38.88 -26.30
C VAL A 10 -24.95 -40.16 -26.12
N ALA A 11 -23.67 -40.08 -26.49
CA ALA A 11 -22.69 -41.14 -26.19
C ALA A 11 -22.03 -40.85 -24.83
N ALA A 12 -22.33 -41.67 -23.84
CA ALA A 12 -21.66 -41.70 -22.55
C ALA A 12 -20.25 -42.27 -22.69
N ARG A 13 -19.24 -41.49 -22.33
CA ARG A 13 -17.85 -41.96 -22.14
C ARG A 13 -17.59 -42.25 -20.67
N ALA A 14 -17.38 -43.53 -20.37
CA ALA A 14 -16.97 -44.02 -19.06
C ALA A 14 -15.50 -43.61 -18.78
N CYS A 15 -15.26 -42.95 -17.67
CA CYS A 15 -13.92 -42.76 -17.11
C CYS A 15 -13.54 -43.96 -16.27
N VAL A 16 -12.47 -44.66 -16.70
CA VAL A 16 -11.82 -45.72 -15.95
C VAL A 16 -10.98 -45.11 -14.84
N VAL A 17 -11.32 -45.42 -13.60
CA VAL A 17 -10.54 -45.04 -12.40
C VAL A 17 -9.45 -46.12 -12.21
N PHE A 18 -8.18 -45.69 -12.37
CA PHE A 18 -7.04 -46.50 -11.97
C PHE A 18 -6.75 -46.25 -10.49
N VAL A 19 -6.97 -47.25 -9.65
CA VAL A 19 -6.54 -47.26 -8.25
C VAL A 19 -5.11 -47.79 -8.20
N ILE A 20 -4.15 -46.92 -7.93
CA ILE A 20 -2.77 -47.30 -7.58
C ILE A 20 -2.67 -47.39 -6.06
N ALA A 21 -2.53 -48.60 -5.56
CA ALA A 21 -2.20 -48.86 -4.17
C ALA A 21 -0.72 -48.52 -3.94
N LEU A 22 -0.42 -47.45 -3.20
CA LEU A 22 0.93 -47.16 -2.71
C LEU A 22 1.07 -47.68 -1.29
N SER A 23 2.05 -48.54 -1.12
CA SER A 23 2.50 -49.13 0.14
C SER A 23 3.02 -48.09 1.10
N LEU A 24 2.51 -48.07 2.33
CA LEU A 24 2.97 -47.24 3.44
C LEU A 24 4.31 -47.76 3.95
N ALA A 25 5.40 -47.08 3.62
CA ALA A 25 6.65 -47.14 4.35
C ALA A 25 6.67 -45.98 5.33
N SER A 26 6.69 -46.24 6.64
CA SER A 26 6.79 -45.26 7.69
C SER A 26 8.19 -44.63 7.67
N PRO A 27 8.35 -43.31 7.49
CA PRO A 27 9.60 -42.63 7.80
C PRO A 27 9.61 -42.27 9.29
N GLY A 28 10.72 -42.62 9.95
CA GLY A 28 10.98 -42.30 11.35
C GLY A 28 10.82 -40.80 11.63
N GLN A 29 10.11 -40.50 12.72
CA GLN A 29 9.93 -39.15 13.25
C GLN A 29 11.28 -38.60 13.75
N ALA A 30 11.98 -37.85 12.90
CA ALA A 30 12.93 -36.87 13.37
C ALA A 30 12.10 -35.70 13.95
N ARG A 31 11.94 -35.65 15.27
CA ARG A 31 11.43 -34.52 16.02
C ARG A 31 12.39 -33.35 15.81
N ALA A 32 12.11 -32.51 14.81
CA ALA A 32 12.61 -31.14 14.80
C ALA A 32 12.04 -30.46 16.05
N ARG A 33 12.93 -30.08 16.94
CA ARG A 33 12.63 -29.27 18.12
C ARG A 33 12.31 -27.88 17.56
N GLU A 34 11.04 -27.58 17.33
CA GLU A 34 10.58 -26.21 17.20
C GLU A 34 10.92 -25.50 18.52
N GLU A 35 11.95 -24.69 18.49
CA GLU A 35 12.16 -23.68 19.51
C GLU A 35 11.01 -22.69 19.37
N THR A 36 9.98 -22.87 20.18
CA THR A 36 8.91 -21.88 20.36
C THR A 36 9.50 -20.70 21.14
N SER A 37 10.25 -19.82 20.43
CA SER A 37 10.46 -18.47 20.92
C SER A 37 9.08 -17.82 21.06
N SER A 38 8.80 -17.19 22.20
CA SER A 38 7.53 -16.48 22.38
C SER A 38 7.41 -15.44 21.28
N PRO A 39 6.21 -15.20 20.70
CA PRO A 39 5.99 -14.19 19.64
C PRO A 39 6.55 -12.82 20.02
N ASP A 40 6.49 -12.45 21.30
CA ASP A 40 6.98 -11.19 21.85
C ASP A 40 8.49 -10.97 21.68
N SER A 41 9.32 -12.01 21.89
CA SER A 41 10.77 -11.87 21.76
C SER A 41 11.18 -11.60 20.31
N THR A 42 10.52 -12.23 19.35
CA THR A 42 10.82 -12.06 17.91
C THR A 42 10.45 -10.66 17.42
N SER A 43 9.30 -10.12 17.80
CA SER A 43 8.85 -8.78 17.39
C SER A 43 9.75 -7.69 18.01
N GLN A 44 10.16 -7.82 19.26
CA GLN A 44 11.08 -6.87 19.90
C GLN A 44 12.48 -6.90 19.29
N ASP A 45 12.98 -8.07 18.89
CA ASP A 45 14.25 -8.21 18.18
C ASP A 45 14.21 -7.51 16.81
N LEU A 46 13.09 -7.61 16.10
CA LEU A 46 12.89 -6.90 14.82
C LEU A 46 12.80 -5.39 15.04
N VAL A 47 12.08 -4.91 16.05
CA VAL A 47 12.08 -3.48 16.42
C VAL A 47 13.50 -3.00 16.71
N GLY A 48 14.27 -3.76 17.50
CA GLY A 48 15.66 -3.44 17.79
C GLY A 48 16.54 -3.31 16.54
N ALA A 49 16.39 -4.22 15.59
CA ALA A 49 17.11 -4.19 14.32
C ALA A 49 16.72 -2.97 13.47
N LEU A 50 15.41 -2.68 13.35
CA LEU A 50 14.89 -1.52 12.65
C LEU A 50 15.43 -0.23 13.26
N LYS A 51 15.31 -0.03 14.58
CA LYS A 51 15.84 1.15 15.29
C LYS A 51 17.34 1.34 15.11
N HIS A 52 18.10 0.24 15.03
CA HIS A 52 19.53 0.31 14.75
C HIS A 52 19.83 0.82 13.35
N LEU A 53 19.12 0.32 12.32
CA LEU A 53 19.25 0.79 10.95
C LEU A 53 18.76 2.24 10.79
N GLU A 54 17.60 2.57 11.33
CA GLU A 54 17.03 3.93 11.32
C GLU A 54 18.00 4.97 11.88
N LYS A 55 18.70 4.65 12.98
CA LYS A 55 19.75 5.51 13.54
C LYS A 55 20.88 5.72 12.54
N ARG A 56 21.34 4.67 11.84
CA ARG A 56 22.39 4.79 10.79
C ARG A 56 21.92 5.65 9.61
N LEU A 57 20.63 5.55 9.27
CA LEU A 57 19.98 6.32 8.20
C LEU A 57 19.63 7.75 8.61
N GLY A 58 19.90 8.13 9.86
CA GLY A 58 19.65 9.47 10.37
C GLY A 58 18.17 9.76 10.65
N PHE A 59 17.35 8.77 10.95
CA PHE A 59 15.99 9.00 11.45
C PHE A 59 16.06 9.70 12.80
N ARG A 60 15.05 10.51 13.09
CA ARG A 60 14.86 11.04 14.44
C ARG A 60 14.56 9.86 15.39
N LYS A 61 15.21 9.89 16.57
CA LYS A 61 14.92 8.89 17.60
C LYS A 61 13.48 9.04 18.08
N THR A 62 12.70 7.96 18.02
CA THR A 62 11.35 7.85 18.58
C THR A 62 11.31 6.77 19.67
N GLU A 63 10.26 6.79 20.51
CA GLU A 63 9.92 5.70 21.42
C GLU A 63 8.78 4.82 20.88
N ASN A 64 8.44 4.97 19.60
CA ASN A 64 7.43 4.15 18.96
C ASN A 64 7.83 2.67 19.06
N PHE A 65 6.86 1.82 19.31
CA PHE A 65 6.98 0.35 19.35
C PHE A 65 7.91 -0.20 20.44
N SER A 66 8.36 0.65 21.38
CA SER A 66 9.23 0.23 22.48
C SER A 66 8.51 -0.60 23.55
N ARG A 67 7.19 -0.58 23.57
CA ARG A 67 6.34 -1.28 24.54
C ARG A 67 5.22 -2.03 23.85
N PRO A 68 5.03 -3.34 24.17
CA PRO A 68 3.86 -4.07 23.69
C PRO A 68 2.57 -3.52 24.31
N SER A 69 1.46 -3.76 23.64
CA SER A 69 0.12 -3.41 24.09
C SER A 69 -0.83 -4.54 23.75
N ASP A 70 -1.77 -4.81 24.65
CA ASP A 70 -2.87 -5.76 24.44
C ASP A 70 -3.98 -5.15 23.55
N GLU A 71 -3.95 -3.84 23.32
CA GLU A 71 -4.87 -3.16 22.41
C GLU A 71 -4.74 -3.75 21.01
N LYS A 72 -5.88 -4.14 20.42
CA LYS A 72 -5.89 -4.77 19.10
C LYS A 72 -5.33 -3.83 18.03
N VAL A 73 -5.77 -2.57 18.04
CA VAL A 73 -5.37 -1.49 17.12
C VAL A 73 -5.22 -0.19 17.89
N ALA A 74 -4.55 0.80 17.30
CA ALA A 74 -4.37 2.10 17.93
C ALA A 74 -5.66 2.92 17.95
N ASP A 75 -6.52 2.79 16.93
CA ASP A 75 -7.78 3.53 16.80
C ASP A 75 -8.71 2.86 15.77
N TYR A 76 -10.01 3.17 15.82
CA TYR A 76 -11.01 2.77 14.82
C TYR A 76 -11.61 4.02 14.18
N ARG A 77 -11.32 4.24 12.90
CA ARG A 77 -11.77 5.41 12.15
C ARG A 77 -12.75 5.07 11.05
N CYS A 78 -13.75 5.93 10.92
CA CYS A 78 -14.72 5.90 9.84
C CYS A 78 -14.56 7.17 9.01
N TYR A 79 -13.85 7.06 7.90
CA TYR A 79 -13.75 8.13 6.92
C TYR A 79 -14.97 8.07 6.00
N TYR A 80 -15.57 9.23 5.66
CA TYR A 80 -16.75 9.24 4.81
C TYR A 80 -16.87 10.54 4.00
N THR A 81 -17.58 10.44 2.87
CA THR A 81 -17.90 11.55 1.98
C THR A 81 -19.23 11.30 1.27
N GLY A 82 -19.74 12.28 0.54
CA GLY A 82 -20.95 12.12 -0.27
C GLY A 82 -20.77 11.16 -1.44
N LYS A 83 -21.90 10.69 -2.01
CA LYS A 83 -21.90 9.70 -3.10
C LYS A 83 -21.26 10.23 -4.39
N LEU A 84 -21.31 11.53 -4.63
CA LEU A 84 -20.75 12.23 -5.80
C LEU A 84 -19.75 13.31 -5.36
N GLU A 85 -19.04 13.07 -4.25
CA GLU A 85 -17.95 13.90 -3.74
C GLU A 85 -16.67 13.07 -3.68
N LEU A 86 -15.58 13.62 -4.23
CA LEU A 86 -14.27 12.98 -4.19
C LEU A 86 -13.24 13.96 -3.64
N PRO A 87 -12.86 13.85 -2.34
CA PRO A 87 -11.77 14.60 -1.79
C PRO A 87 -10.41 14.19 -2.37
N GLU A 88 -9.46 15.13 -2.36
CA GLU A 88 -8.11 14.95 -2.86
C GLU A 88 -7.24 14.00 -2.00
N SER A 89 -7.61 13.84 -0.71
CA SER A 89 -6.90 13.00 0.25
C SER A 89 -7.80 12.66 1.44
N TYR A 90 -7.31 11.85 2.37
CA TYR A 90 -8.05 11.57 3.60
C TYR A 90 -8.25 12.83 4.47
N GLU A 91 -7.43 13.87 4.32
CA GLU A 91 -7.58 15.13 5.06
C GLU A 91 -8.86 15.87 4.67
N GLY A 92 -9.35 15.68 3.45
CA GLY A 92 -10.63 16.22 2.98
C GLY A 92 -11.85 15.36 3.34
N LEU A 93 -11.66 14.16 3.86
CA LEU A 93 -12.75 13.29 4.30
C LEU A 93 -13.31 13.74 5.65
N LYS A 94 -14.61 13.54 5.83
CA LYS A 94 -15.24 13.64 7.15
C LYS A 94 -14.85 12.43 7.98
N LEU A 95 -14.69 12.64 9.29
CA LEU A 95 -14.26 11.62 10.23
C LEU A 95 -15.31 11.36 11.31
N SER A 96 -15.55 10.10 11.61
CA SER A 96 -16.32 9.63 12.77
C SER A 96 -15.56 8.51 13.47
N THR A 97 -15.76 8.37 14.76
CA THR A 97 -15.19 7.26 15.54
C THR A 97 -15.92 5.97 15.18
N GLY A 98 -15.16 4.94 14.85
CA GLY A 98 -15.67 3.58 14.68
C GLY A 98 -15.57 2.78 15.96
N THR A 99 -16.00 1.52 15.88
CA THR A 99 -15.79 0.52 16.92
C THR A 99 -15.14 -0.72 16.30
N LYS A 100 -14.80 -1.71 17.13
CA LYS A 100 -14.32 -3.01 16.62
C LYS A 100 -15.28 -3.69 15.62
N ASP A 101 -16.56 -3.31 15.66
CA ASP A 101 -17.64 -3.89 14.84
C ASP A 101 -17.90 -3.05 13.55
N GLY A 102 -17.16 -1.94 13.36
CA GLY A 102 -17.25 -1.09 12.17
C GLY A 102 -17.83 0.30 12.41
N CYS A 103 -18.42 0.85 11.35
CA CYS A 103 -19.00 2.18 11.31
C CYS A 103 -20.55 2.12 11.39
N THR A 104 -21.16 3.09 12.07
CA THR A 104 -22.61 3.20 12.20
C THR A 104 -23.23 4.21 11.21
N LEU A 105 -22.46 4.66 10.20
CA LEU A 105 -22.87 5.64 9.21
C LEU A 105 -23.86 5.06 8.19
N ASP A 106 -24.79 5.90 7.72
CA ASP A 106 -25.77 5.54 6.68
C ASP A 106 -25.08 5.40 5.32
N THR A 107 -24.80 4.16 4.91
CA THR A 107 -24.14 3.85 3.64
C THR A 107 -25.02 4.08 2.40
N ALA A 108 -26.33 4.34 2.56
CA ALA A 108 -27.18 4.79 1.46
C ALA A 108 -26.86 6.25 1.08
N LYS A 109 -26.47 7.08 2.05
CA LYS A 109 -26.16 8.51 1.85
C LYS A 109 -24.68 8.77 1.60
N PHE A 110 -23.82 7.98 2.24
CA PHE A 110 -22.38 8.23 2.25
C PHE A 110 -21.60 7.04 1.69
N ASP A 111 -20.47 7.33 1.10
CA ASP A 111 -19.40 6.38 0.93
C ASP A 111 -18.57 6.36 2.21
N VAL A 112 -18.37 5.18 2.77
CA VAL A 112 -17.73 4.99 4.07
C VAL A 112 -16.54 4.06 3.92
N PHE A 113 -15.39 4.46 4.45
CA PHE A 113 -14.20 3.64 4.58
C PHE A 113 -13.87 3.43 6.05
N PHE A 114 -13.98 2.19 6.50
CA PHE A 114 -13.61 1.78 7.85
C PHE A 114 -12.14 1.39 7.91
N TYR A 115 -11.40 2.03 8.80
CA TYR A 115 -9.97 1.79 8.95
C TYR A 115 -9.60 1.53 10.42
N PRO A 116 -9.31 0.26 10.78
CA PRO A 116 -8.68 -0.09 12.04
C PRO A 116 -7.19 0.24 11.94
N ILE A 117 -6.76 1.30 12.63
CA ILE A 117 -5.39 1.82 12.55
C ILE A 117 -4.47 0.96 13.43
N GLU A 118 -3.54 0.24 12.83
CA GLU A 118 -2.59 -0.62 13.55
C GLU A 118 -1.53 0.18 14.31
N ALA A 119 -1.10 1.30 13.75
CA ALA A 119 -0.07 2.17 14.31
C ALA A 119 -0.33 3.64 13.96
N VAL A 120 0.27 4.56 14.71
CA VAL A 120 0.26 6.01 14.45
C VAL A 120 1.61 6.58 14.85
N GLY A 121 2.30 7.27 13.96
CA GLY A 121 3.62 7.87 14.19
C GLY A 121 3.63 9.01 15.20
N SER A 122 3.15 8.76 16.44
CA SER A 122 3.04 9.79 17.49
C SER A 122 4.36 10.08 18.24
N GLY A 123 5.40 9.26 18.02
CA GLY A 123 6.68 9.28 18.74
C GLY A 123 6.72 8.39 19.98
N LYS A 124 5.57 7.86 20.44
CA LYS A 124 5.42 6.95 21.61
C LYS A 124 4.38 5.88 21.39
N THR A 125 4.07 5.57 20.15
CA THR A 125 3.07 4.56 19.78
C THR A 125 3.46 3.20 20.34
N PRO A 126 2.57 2.50 21.07
CA PRO A 126 2.82 1.15 21.52
C PRO A 126 2.77 0.16 20.36
N LEU A 127 3.37 -1.00 20.54
CA LEU A 127 3.26 -2.11 19.62
C LEU A 127 1.93 -2.82 19.85
N THR A 128 0.94 -2.55 18.99
CA THR A 128 -0.41 -3.13 19.11
C THR A 128 -0.42 -4.64 18.82
N SER A 129 -1.42 -5.34 19.35
CA SER A 129 -1.56 -6.78 19.12
C SER A 129 -1.73 -7.12 17.63
N ALA A 130 -2.44 -6.30 16.85
CA ALA A 130 -2.56 -6.51 15.40
C ALA A 130 -1.20 -6.45 14.68
N LEU A 131 -0.35 -5.49 15.05
CA LEU A 131 0.99 -5.36 14.45
C LEU A 131 1.93 -6.47 14.93
N GLN A 132 1.86 -6.89 16.21
CA GLN A 132 2.63 -8.02 16.74
C GLN A 132 2.36 -9.32 15.98
N HIS A 133 1.12 -9.55 15.54
CA HIS A 133 0.69 -10.75 14.82
C HIS A 133 0.61 -10.56 13.30
N ALA A 134 1.06 -9.42 12.78
CA ALA A 134 1.15 -9.19 11.34
C ALA A 134 2.19 -10.13 10.69
N SER A 135 2.15 -10.26 9.36
CA SER A 135 3.26 -10.92 8.66
C SER A 135 4.57 -10.18 8.89
N THR A 136 5.68 -10.89 8.83
CA THR A 136 7.02 -10.30 9.00
C THR A 136 7.24 -9.13 8.05
N GLU A 137 6.84 -9.28 6.79
CA GLU A 137 6.96 -8.23 5.78
C GLU A 137 6.16 -6.97 6.18
N ARG A 138 4.91 -7.15 6.62
CA ARG A 138 4.07 -6.03 7.06
C ARG A 138 4.66 -5.32 8.27
N PHE A 139 5.10 -6.09 9.25
CA PHE A 139 5.76 -5.56 10.44
C PHE A 139 6.97 -4.70 10.09
N LEU A 140 7.86 -5.25 9.25
CA LEU A 140 9.08 -4.57 8.83
C LEU A 140 8.83 -3.28 8.03
N VAL A 141 7.70 -3.18 7.33
CA VAL A 141 7.32 -1.97 6.57
C VAL A 141 6.67 -0.92 7.46
N VAL A 142 5.71 -1.33 8.32
CA VAL A 142 4.92 -0.38 9.12
C VAL A 142 5.78 0.36 10.14
N VAL A 143 6.71 -0.33 10.82
CA VAL A 143 7.54 0.30 11.85
C VAL A 143 8.36 1.47 11.30
N PRO A 144 9.20 1.33 10.26
CA PRO A 144 9.96 2.45 9.73
C PRO A 144 9.12 3.49 8.99
N HIS A 145 7.96 3.12 8.44
CA HIS A 145 7.00 4.07 7.89
C HIS A 145 6.55 5.06 8.97
N GLU A 146 6.07 4.56 10.11
CA GLU A 146 5.61 5.38 11.22
C GLU A 146 6.75 6.17 11.89
N ASP A 147 7.94 5.61 11.95
CA ASP A 147 9.10 6.30 12.49
C ASP A 147 9.62 7.42 11.59
N PHE A 148 9.47 7.25 10.27
CA PHE A 148 9.83 8.31 9.33
C PHE A 148 8.90 9.52 9.44
N HIS A 149 7.61 9.32 9.73
CA HIS A 149 6.68 10.40 10.09
C HIS A 149 7.14 11.25 11.29
N GLY A 150 7.93 10.67 12.17
CA GLY A 150 8.53 11.36 13.31
C GLY A 150 9.57 12.42 12.94
N SER A 151 9.98 12.52 11.68
CA SER A 151 10.86 13.58 11.20
C SER A 151 10.15 14.93 11.26
N GLU A 152 10.75 15.92 11.98
CA GLU A 152 10.08 17.20 12.33
C GLU A 152 9.57 17.98 11.12
N ASP A 153 10.28 17.86 10.00
CA ASP A 153 10.02 18.65 8.82
C ASP A 153 8.79 18.14 8.04
N LEU A 154 8.47 16.84 8.14
CA LEU A 154 7.37 16.21 7.41
C LEU A 154 5.99 16.65 7.87
N ARG A 155 5.82 17.00 9.15
CA ARG A 155 4.51 17.33 9.74
C ARG A 155 3.89 18.64 9.24
N LYS A 156 4.65 19.45 8.50
CA LYS A 156 4.20 20.75 7.97
C LYS A 156 3.63 20.66 6.57
N LEU A 157 3.81 19.53 5.91
CA LEU A 157 3.38 19.31 4.54
C LEU A 157 2.09 18.49 4.49
N PRO A 158 1.32 18.58 3.40
CA PRO A 158 0.13 17.75 3.21
C PRO A 158 0.41 16.27 3.40
N ALA A 159 -0.60 15.56 3.87
CA ALA A 159 -0.50 14.11 4.07
C ALA A 159 -0.06 13.35 2.81
N THR A 160 -0.47 13.80 1.64
CA THR A 160 -0.10 13.20 0.35
C THR A 160 1.41 13.10 0.11
N LEU A 161 2.18 14.13 0.49
CA LEU A 161 3.65 14.10 0.39
C LEU A 161 4.26 13.23 1.50
N ASN A 162 3.77 13.41 2.71
CA ASN A 162 4.30 12.73 3.89
C ASN A 162 4.08 11.21 3.81
N GLU A 163 2.86 10.77 3.49
CA GLU A 163 2.51 9.36 3.36
C GLU A 163 3.24 8.67 2.19
N ALA A 164 3.35 9.35 1.05
CA ALA A 164 4.10 8.81 -0.09
C ALA A 164 5.57 8.58 0.23
N ALA A 165 6.23 9.55 0.87
CA ALA A 165 7.62 9.44 1.28
C ALA A 165 7.82 8.35 2.34
N SER A 166 6.97 8.35 3.40
CA SER A 166 7.04 7.36 4.47
C SER A 166 6.80 5.94 3.96
N THR A 167 5.89 5.78 2.99
CA THR A 167 5.62 4.48 2.36
C THR A 167 6.84 3.96 1.60
N LEU A 168 7.48 4.80 0.77
CA LEU A 168 8.70 4.38 0.07
C LEU A 168 9.81 4.02 1.05
N ILE A 169 10.08 4.88 2.03
CA ILE A 169 11.14 4.65 3.02
C ILE A 169 10.84 3.43 3.88
N GLY A 170 9.58 3.19 4.21
CA GLY A 170 9.13 1.97 4.88
C GLY A 170 9.52 0.71 4.11
N PHE A 171 9.21 0.63 2.81
CA PHE A 171 9.59 -0.51 1.97
C PHE A 171 11.11 -0.71 1.88
N LEU A 172 11.84 0.37 1.60
CA LEU A 172 13.28 0.29 1.40
C LEU A 172 14.02 -0.10 2.68
N THR A 173 13.63 0.47 3.83
CA THR A 173 14.20 0.13 5.14
C THR A 173 13.88 -1.31 5.52
N ALA A 174 12.65 -1.76 5.26
CA ALA A 174 12.23 -3.15 5.47
C ALA A 174 13.08 -4.14 4.65
N GLY A 175 13.34 -3.82 3.39
CA GLY A 175 14.20 -4.64 2.53
C GLY A 175 15.62 -4.79 3.08
N GLU A 176 16.25 -3.71 3.55
CA GLU A 176 17.59 -3.76 4.13
C GLU A 176 17.63 -4.61 5.42
N VAL A 177 16.67 -4.41 6.33
CA VAL A 177 16.60 -5.24 7.55
C VAL A 177 16.33 -6.70 7.22
N ALA A 178 15.44 -6.97 6.25
CA ALA A 178 15.16 -8.34 5.83
C ALA A 178 16.40 -9.03 5.26
N ARG A 179 17.20 -8.32 4.46
CA ARG A 179 18.46 -8.82 3.92
C ARG A 179 19.48 -9.14 5.04
N GLU A 180 19.62 -8.23 6.03
CA GLU A 180 20.53 -8.40 7.15
C GLU A 180 20.11 -9.55 8.10
N LYS A 181 18.80 -9.72 8.35
CA LYS A 181 18.27 -10.68 9.34
C LYS A 181 17.97 -12.05 8.78
N PHE A 182 17.45 -12.14 7.57
CA PHE A 182 16.97 -13.39 6.97
C PHE A 182 17.83 -13.86 5.80
N GLY A 183 18.72 -13.00 5.28
CA GLY A 183 19.57 -13.27 4.11
C GLY A 183 18.90 -12.94 2.78
N ALA A 184 19.73 -12.76 1.75
CA ALA A 184 19.29 -12.37 0.41
C ALA A 184 18.43 -13.45 -0.29
N ASP A 185 18.55 -14.70 0.11
CA ASP A 185 17.80 -15.83 -0.46
C ASP A 185 16.49 -16.12 0.27
N SER A 186 16.13 -15.35 1.30
CA SER A 186 14.88 -15.54 2.04
C SER A 186 13.66 -15.07 1.25
N ASP A 187 12.50 -15.70 1.49
CA ASP A 187 11.23 -15.25 0.89
C ASP A 187 10.84 -13.86 1.39
N VAL A 188 11.09 -13.56 2.64
CA VAL A 188 10.83 -12.24 3.25
C VAL A 188 11.57 -11.15 2.49
N TYR A 189 12.87 -11.32 2.24
CA TYR A 189 13.65 -10.34 1.47
C TYR A 189 13.16 -10.23 0.03
N ARG A 190 12.96 -11.37 -0.66
CA ARG A 190 12.49 -11.37 -2.05
C ARG A 190 11.11 -10.72 -2.21
N ASN A 191 10.22 -10.90 -1.25
CA ASN A 191 8.91 -10.25 -1.25
C ASN A 191 9.05 -8.74 -1.09
N LEU A 192 9.81 -8.30 -0.09
CA LEU A 192 10.00 -6.88 0.20
C LEU A 192 10.75 -6.14 -0.92
N LEU A 193 11.69 -6.79 -1.59
CA LEU A 193 12.41 -6.20 -2.72
C LEU A 193 11.51 -5.79 -3.88
N ARG A 194 10.37 -6.48 -4.07
CA ARG A 194 9.41 -6.20 -5.15
C ARG A 194 8.36 -5.14 -4.78
N GLU A 195 8.08 -4.97 -3.49
CA GLU A 195 6.97 -4.13 -3.03
C GLU A 195 7.07 -2.66 -3.49
N PRO A 196 8.22 -1.98 -3.50
CA PRO A 196 8.30 -0.59 -3.98
C PRO A 196 7.80 -0.42 -5.41
N GLU A 197 8.21 -1.30 -6.32
CA GLU A 197 7.78 -1.25 -7.73
C GLU A 197 6.31 -1.66 -7.90
N LEU A 198 5.85 -2.67 -7.17
CA LEU A 198 4.45 -3.08 -7.20
C LEU A 198 3.54 -1.96 -6.67
N PHE A 199 3.98 -1.24 -5.64
CA PHE A 199 3.23 -0.09 -5.12
C PHE A 199 3.24 1.09 -6.10
N ARG A 200 4.32 1.30 -6.87
CA ARG A 200 4.36 2.27 -7.96
C ARG A 200 3.30 1.97 -9.02
N ARG A 201 3.11 0.70 -9.40
CA ARG A 201 2.03 0.27 -10.32
C ARG A 201 0.65 0.53 -9.72
N LYS A 202 0.45 0.22 -8.44
CA LYS A 202 -0.78 0.58 -7.71
C LYS A 202 -1.02 2.08 -7.80
N ALA A 203 0.00 2.89 -7.52
CA ALA A 203 -0.11 4.35 -7.56
C ALA A 203 -0.55 4.87 -8.94
N THR A 204 0.01 4.33 -10.02
CA THR A 204 -0.42 4.68 -11.38
C THR A 204 -1.91 4.39 -11.61
N ILE A 205 -2.39 3.24 -11.16
CA ILE A 205 -3.81 2.87 -11.29
C ILE A 205 -4.69 3.81 -10.45
N VAL A 206 -4.43 3.92 -9.15
CA VAL A 206 -5.24 4.72 -8.22
C VAL A 206 -5.32 6.17 -8.68
N ASN A 207 -4.19 6.80 -9.01
CA ASN A 207 -4.14 8.20 -9.45
C ASN A 207 -4.93 8.41 -10.76
N SER A 208 -4.81 7.49 -11.72
CA SER A 208 -5.59 7.55 -12.98
C SER A 208 -7.10 7.48 -12.73
N TYR A 209 -7.53 6.55 -11.87
CA TYR A 209 -8.96 6.42 -11.57
C TYR A 209 -9.49 7.54 -10.67
N HIS A 210 -8.68 8.07 -9.75
CA HIS A 210 -9.05 9.27 -9.00
C HIS A 210 -9.34 10.44 -9.95
N ALA A 211 -8.48 10.66 -10.94
CA ALA A 211 -8.72 11.69 -11.97
C ALA A 211 -10.00 11.42 -12.79
N ARG A 212 -10.24 10.17 -13.24
CA ARG A 212 -11.45 9.79 -14.01
C ARG A 212 -12.74 9.99 -13.21
N VAL A 213 -12.75 9.60 -11.93
CA VAL A 213 -13.91 9.82 -11.04
C VAL A 213 -14.12 11.31 -10.79
N GLY A 214 -13.04 12.08 -10.60
CA GLY A 214 -13.11 13.52 -10.46
C GLY A 214 -13.71 14.20 -11.70
N GLN A 215 -13.30 13.80 -12.91
CA GLN A 215 -13.87 14.28 -14.17
C GLN A 215 -15.36 13.97 -14.29
N LEU A 216 -15.77 12.75 -13.91
CA LEU A 216 -17.19 12.37 -13.91
C LEU A 216 -18.01 13.30 -13.00
N TYR A 217 -17.52 13.61 -11.81
CA TYR A 217 -18.24 14.48 -10.87
C TYR A 217 -18.23 15.95 -11.30
N ALA A 218 -17.16 16.41 -11.94
CA ALA A 218 -17.13 17.73 -12.56
C ALA A 218 -18.20 17.87 -13.67
N ALA A 219 -18.40 16.83 -14.48
CA ALA A 219 -19.46 16.81 -15.51
C ALA A 219 -20.88 16.81 -14.88
N VAL A 220 -21.07 16.16 -13.72
CA VAL A 220 -22.34 16.27 -12.98
C VAL A 220 -22.58 17.70 -12.50
N GLN A 221 -21.56 18.31 -11.91
CA GLN A 221 -21.66 19.70 -11.42
C GLN A 221 -21.92 20.71 -12.55
N ALA A 222 -21.38 20.45 -13.74
CA ALA A 222 -21.66 21.23 -14.94
C ALA A 222 -23.06 20.97 -15.54
N GLY A 223 -23.82 19.99 -15.04
CA GLY A 223 -25.13 19.60 -15.58
C GLY A 223 -25.07 18.78 -16.88
N GLU A 224 -23.87 18.32 -17.26
CA GLU A 224 -23.65 17.53 -18.49
C GLU A 224 -24.05 16.05 -18.31
N VAL A 225 -23.93 15.54 -17.10
CA VAL A 225 -24.25 14.15 -16.75
C VAL A 225 -25.28 14.14 -15.62
N PRO A 226 -26.45 13.47 -15.79
CA PRO A 226 -27.42 13.31 -14.71
C PRO A 226 -26.84 12.47 -13.56
N GLU A 227 -27.17 12.81 -12.29
CA GLU A 227 -26.67 12.11 -11.09
C GLU A 227 -26.88 10.59 -11.16
N ALA A 228 -28.06 10.13 -11.58
CA ALA A 228 -28.34 8.70 -11.68
C ALA A 228 -27.41 7.97 -12.67
N ALA A 229 -27.08 8.62 -13.81
CA ALA A 229 -26.12 8.08 -14.76
C ALA A 229 -24.70 8.08 -14.21
N ALA A 230 -24.32 9.13 -13.48
CA ALA A 230 -23.02 9.21 -12.83
C ALA A 230 -22.83 8.13 -11.77
N LEU A 231 -23.84 7.84 -10.96
CA LEU A 231 -23.80 6.76 -9.98
C LEU A 231 -23.59 5.38 -10.65
N ALA A 232 -24.24 5.13 -11.78
CA ALA A 232 -24.03 3.88 -12.53
C ALA A 232 -22.61 3.80 -13.14
N GLN A 233 -22.09 4.91 -13.70
CA GLN A 233 -20.72 4.97 -14.23
C GLN A 233 -19.67 4.80 -13.11
N LYS A 234 -19.91 5.42 -11.95
CA LYS A 234 -19.08 5.25 -10.76
C LYS A 234 -18.93 3.78 -10.39
N GLU A 235 -20.02 3.03 -10.32
CA GLU A 235 -19.99 1.59 -9.99
C GLU A 235 -19.06 0.83 -10.95
N SER A 236 -19.15 1.09 -12.25
CA SER A 236 -18.27 0.49 -13.26
C SER A 236 -16.80 0.86 -13.04
N LEU A 237 -16.50 2.14 -12.73
CA LEU A 237 -15.14 2.60 -12.46
C LEU A 237 -14.53 1.89 -11.24
N PHE A 238 -15.28 1.71 -10.16
CA PHE A 238 -14.77 1.01 -8.98
C PHE A 238 -14.55 -0.49 -9.23
N GLN A 239 -15.36 -1.14 -10.06
CA GLN A 239 -15.10 -2.51 -10.51
C GLN A 239 -13.83 -2.61 -11.35
N GLU A 240 -13.58 -1.65 -12.26
CA GLU A 240 -12.36 -1.59 -13.07
C GLU A 240 -11.11 -1.37 -12.20
N ILE A 241 -11.15 -0.47 -11.20
CA ILE A 241 -10.03 -0.27 -10.24
C ILE A 241 -9.69 -1.59 -9.58
N HIS A 242 -10.70 -2.27 -9.03
CA HIS A 242 -10.50 -3.52 -8.31
C HIS A 242 -9.83 -4.60 -9.18
N GLN A 243 -10.32 -4.78 -10.41
CA GLN A 243 -9.75 -5.72 -11.36
C GLN A 243 -8.30 -5.35 -11.75
N SER A 244 -8.05 -4.06 -12.03
CA SER A 244 -6.72 -3.56 -12.40
C SER A 244 -5.69 -3.79 -11.27
N CYS A 245 -6.09 -3.52 -10.03
CA CYS A 245 -5.21 -3.72 -8.88
C CYS A 245 -4.94 -5.21 -8.58
N GLN A 246 -5.94 -6.08 -8.76
CA GLN A 246 -5.74 -7.52 -8.61
C GLN A 246 -4.72 -8.08 -9.60
N ALA A 247 -4.63 -7.50 -10.80
CA ALA A 247 -3.67 -7.90 -11.83
C ALA A 247 -2.21 -7.55 -11.49
N ILE A 248 -1.95 -6.65 -10.54
CA ILE A 248 -0.58 -6.25 -10.17
C ILE A 248 0.14 -7.41 -9.49
N SER A 249 -0.49 -8.01 -8.49
CA SER A 249 0.05 -9.16 -7.76
C SER A 249 -1.07 -10.06 -7.25
N PRO A 250 -1.01 -11.36 -7.49
CA PRO A 250 -1.97 -12.30 -6.92
C PRO A 250 -1.75 -12.56 -5.42
N ASP A 251 -0.61 -12.14 -4.83
CA ASP A 251 -0.31 -12.38 -3.41
C ASP A 251 -1.27 -11.59 -2.52
N PRO A 252 -2.07 -12.27 -1.65
CA PRO A 252 -3.00 -11.61 -0.75
C PRO A 252 -2.31 -10.74 0.32
N ARG A 253 -1.02 -10.91 0.54
CA ARG A 253 -0.25 -10.18 1.56
C ARG A 253 0.38 -8.90 1.04
N SER A 254 0.37 -8.67 -0.27
CA SER A 254 1.00 -7.50 -0.89
C SER A 254 0.28 -6.20 -0.54
N PHE A 255 1.05 -5.13 -0.29
CA PHE A 255 0.55 -3.77 -0.05
C PHE A 255 -0.08 -3.12 -1.29
N ASN A 256 0.14 -3.68 -2.46
CA ASN A 256 -0.33 -3.11 -3.73
C ASN A 256 -1.78 -3.48 -4.10
N LYS A 257 -2.51 -4.15 -3.23
CA LYS A 257 -3.95 -4.37 -3.40
C LYS A 257 -4.70 -3.11 -3.01
N CYS A 258 -5.50 -2.57 -3.94
CA CYS A 258 -6.33 -1.38 -3.69
C CYS A 258 -7.55 -1.74 -2.83
N LEU A 259 -7.31 -2.22 -1.61
CA LEU A 259 -8.36 -2.68 -0.70
C LEU A 259 -9.25 -1.54 -0.22
N ALA A 260 -8.71 -0.33 -0.15
CA ALA A 260 -9.46 0.87 0.23
C ALA A 260 -10.31 1.42 -0.92
N ALA A 261 -9.86 1.28 -2.17
CA ALA A 261 -10.49 1.89 -3.35
C ALA A 261 -11.79 1.16 -3.79
N ASN A 262 -12.73 0.98 -2.87
CA ASN A 262 -14.05 0.37 -3.13
C ASN A 262 -15.17 1.41 -3.27
N ASN A 263 -14.91 2.65 -2.89
CA ASN A 263 -15.81 3.79 -2.96
C ASN A 263 -15.03 5.10 -2.86
N ASN A 264 -15.69 6.25 -2.91
CA ASN A 264 -15.03 7.55 -2.88
C ASN A 264 -14.15 7.77 -1.65
N ALA A 265 -14.62 7.37 -0.46
CA ALA A 265 -13.85 7.55 0.76
C ALA A 265 -12.58 6.70 0.76
N GLY A 266 -12.70 5.45 0.33
CA GLY A 266 -11.54 4.56 0.19
C GLY A 266 -10.58 4.99 -0.93
N LEU A 267 -11.09 5.52 -2.04
CA LEU A 267 -10.26 6.02 -3.13
C LEU A 267 -9.46 7.26 -2.70
N ALA A 268 -10.09 8.22 -2.03
CA ALA A 268 -9.41 9.40 -1.47
C ALA A 268 -8.39 9.00 -0.38
N PHE A 269 -8.68 7.95 0.39
CA PHE A 269 -7.73 7.39 1.34
C PHE A 269 -6.50 6.79 0.64
N ASP A 270 -6.68 5.94 -0.37
CA ASP A 270 -5.57 5.37 -1.15
C ASP A 270 -4.77 6.45 -1.89
N GLU A 271 -5.45 7.48 -2.45
CA GLU A 271 -4.81 8.61 -3.14
C GLU A 271 -3.83 9.35 -2.24
N THR A 272 -4.07 9.43 -0.94
CA THR A 272 -3.16 10.04 0.01
C THR A 272 -1.77 9.40 -0.01
N TYR A 273 -1.71 8.09 -0.16
CA TYR A 273 -0.45 7.33 -0.21
C TYR A 273 0.16 7.25 -1.60
N THR A 274 -0.67 7.36 -2.64
CA THR A 274 -0.27 7.06 -4.02
C THR A 274 0.03 8.28 -4.86
N ARG A 275 -0.56 9.46 -4.56
CA ARG A 275 -0.47 10.66 -5.41
C ARG A 275 0.95 11.00 -5.83
N TYR A 276 1.86 11.13 -4.89
CA TYR A 276 3.25 11.51 -5.14
C TYR A 276 4.23 10.34 -5.06
N TYR A 277 3.76 9.13 -4.80
CA TYR A 277 4.64 7.97 -4.70
C TYR A 277 5.45 7.71 -5.98
N PRO A 278 4.91 7.85 -7.22
CA PRO A 278 5.72 7.69 -8.42
C PRO A 278 6.93 8.63 -8.47
N MET A 279 6.76 9.90 -8.06
CA MET A 279 7.87 10.88 -7.99
C MET A 279 8.91 10.51 -6.91
N MET A 280 8.46 10.02 -5.74
CA MET A 280 9.38 9.53 -4.70
C MET A 280 10.19 8.33 -5.18
N TYR A 281 9.55 7.43 -5.92
CA TYR A 281 10.19 6.26 -6.50
C TYR A 281 11.18 6.65 -7.62
N GLU A 282 10.84 7.62 -8.46
CA GLU A 282 11.74 8.18 -9.48
C GLU A 282 12.98 8.80 -8.86
N LEU A 283 12.84 9.53 -7.74
CA LEU A 283 13.99 10.02 -6.98
C LEU A 283 14.89 8.88 -6.49
N TYR A 284 14.30 7.79 -5.98
CA TYR A 284 15.07 6.62 -5.55
C TYR A 284 15.86 5.99 -6.70
N GLU A 285 15.25 5.86 -7.88
CA GLU A 285 15.93 5.38 -9.09
C GLU A 285 17.05 6.32 -9.52
N ALA A 286 16.80 7.63 -9.54
CA ALA A 286 17.79 8.65 -9.89
C ALA A 286 19.00 8.66 -8.93
N GLU A 287 18.78 8.43 -7.64
CA GLU A 287 19.84 8.28 -6.61
C GLU A 287 20.55 6.90 -6.70
N GLY A 288 20.38 6.16 -7.81
CA GLY A 288 21.02 4.87 -8.05
C GLY A 288 20.55 3.77 -7.09
N GLN A 289 19.32 3.84 -6.67
CA GLN A 289 18.67 2.92 -5.69
C GLN A 289 19.40 2.89 -4.34
N ASN A 290 19.98 4.03 -3.95
CA ASN A 290 20.70 4.20 -2.70
C ASN A 290 19.79 4.77 -1.62
N LEU A 291 19.40 3.94 -0.65
CA LEU A 291 18.49 4.32 0.44
C LEU A 291 18.98 5.55 1.23
N THR A 292 20.28 5.63 1.55
CA THR A 292 20.82 6.76 2.33
C THR A 292 20.77 8.08 1.54
N ALA A 293 21.10 8.04 0.25
CA ALA A 293 21.02 9.20 -0.63
C ALA A 293 19.57 9.65 -0.81
N THR A 294 18.66 8.71 -1.06
CA THR A 294 17.22 8.97 -1.18
C THR A 294 16.64 9.63 0.07
N ILE A 295 16.93 9.10 1.27
CA ILE A 295 16.49 9.71 2.53
C ILE A 295 17.00 11.14 2.68
N LYS A 296 18.26 11.38 2.35
CA LYS A 296 18.87 12.72 2.42
C LYS A 296 18.18 13.70 1.46
N ALA A 297 17.93 13.27 0.23
CA ALA A 297 17.23 14.06 -0.78
C ALA A 297 15.77 14.35 -0.37
N LEU A 298 15.03 13.33 0.08
CA LEU A 298 13.67 13.48 0.59
C LEU A 298 13.61 14.44 1.76
N LYS A 299 14.46 14.31 2.77
CA LYS A 299 14.50 15.23 3.90
C LYS A 299 14.76 16.67 3.47
N ARG A 300 15.66 16.88 2.48
CA ARG A 300 15.92 18.21 1.93
C ARG A 300 14.67 18.80 1.27
N ALA A 301 13.97 18.03 0.44
CA ALA A 301 12.76 18.49 -0.25
C ALA A 301 11.59 18.74 0.72
N LEU A 302 11.38 17.81 1.65
CA LEU A 302 10.26 17.86 2.59
C LEU A 302 10.47 18.84 3.76
N ALA A 303 11.64 19.43 3.90
CA ALA A 303 11.91 20.56 4.78
C ALA A 303 11.34 21.90 4.23
N SER A 304 10.78 21.91 3.02
CA SER A 304 10.17 23.07 2.36
C SER A 304 8.98 23.62 3.16
N LYS A 305 8.61 24.87 2.89
CA LYS A 305 7.54 25.56 3.61
C LYS A 305 6.16 25.33 3.02
N SER A 306 6.11 24.82 1.78
CA SER A 306 4.86 24.55 1.06
C SER A 306 5.01 23.32 0.18
N GLU A 307 3.85 22.75 -0.21
CA GLU A 307 3.78 21.65 -1.16
C GLU A 307 4.45 21.98 -2.50
N ALA A 308 4.16 23.16 -3.03
CA ALA A 308 4.72 23.61 -4.31
C ALA A 308 6.25 23.70 -4.28
N GLU A 309 6.84 24.25 -3.21
CA GLU A 309 8.29 24.29 -3.02
C GLU A 309 8.88 22.88 -2.90
N ALA A 310 8.22 21.97 -2.16
CA ALA A 310 8.66 20.61 -2.00
C ALA A 310 8.66 19.85 -3.35
N LEU A 311 7.59 19.98 -4.13
CA LEU A 311 7.48 19.34 -5.45
C LEU A 311 8.51 19.90 -6.44
N GLN A 312 8.72 21.21 -6.46
CA GLN A 312 9.75 21.83 -7.29
C GLN A 312 11.14 21.29 -6.94
N LEU A 313 11.47 21.25 -5.64
CA LEU A 313 12.78 20.78 -5.19
C LEU A 313 12.98 19.29 -5.47
N LEU A 314 11.94 18.47 -5.34
CA LEU A 314 11.97 17.04 -5.73
C LEU A 314 12.33 16.89 -7.23
N GLN A 315 11.67 17.66 -8.10
CA GLN A 315 11.98 17.64 -9.53
C GLN A 315 13.41 18.09 -9.85
N GLU A 316 13.91 19.10 -9.15
CA GLU A 316 15.29 19.56 -9.27
C GLU A 316 16.29 18.48 -8.84
N LEU A 317 16.05 17.84 -7.70
CA LEU A 317 16.88 16.76 -7.17
C LEU A 317 16.93 15.54 -8.11
N ILE A 318 15.78 15.14 -8.67
CA ILE A 318 15.72 14.06 -9.67
C ILE A 318 16.61 14.42 -10.88
N LYS A 319 16.49 15.63 -11.42
CA LYS A 319 17.30 16.09 -12.57
C LYS A 319 18.79 16.14 -12.23
N GLU A 320 19.16 16.64 -11.05
CA GLU A 320 20.55 16.70 -10.57
C GLU A 320 21.14 15.29 -10.48
N ALA A 321 20.42 14.34 -9.89
CA ALA A 321 20.86 12.96 -9.72
C ALA A 321 21.01 12.24 -11.09
N CYS A 322 20.04 12.39 -12.01
CA CYS A 322 20.12 11.84 -13.37
C CYS A 322 21.36 12.36 -14.13
N ASN A 323 21.67 13.65 -14.00
CA ASN A 323 22.85 14.24 -14.65
C ASN A 323 24.17 13.69 -14.08
N GLN A 324 24.22 13.38 -12.80
CA GLN A 324 25.42 12.82 -12.14
C GLN A 324 25.64 11.34 -12.49
N THR A 325 24.57 10.59 -12.71
CA THR A 325 24.64 9.15 -13.05
C THR A 325 24.84 8.87 -14.54
N GLY A 326 24.82 9.90 -15.39
CA GLY A 326 24.97 9.76 -16.85
C GLY A 326 23.76 9.11 -17.55
N HIS A 327 22.67 8.92 -16.84
CA HIS A 327 21.40 8.48 -17.42
C HIS A 327 20.65 9.68 -17.98
N SER A 328 21.05 10.12 -19.19
CA SER A 328 20.19 10.97 -20.03
C SER A 328 19.02 10.10 -20.51
N GLY A 329 17.98 9.98 -19.68
CA GLY A 329 16.74 9.36 -20.07
C GLY A 329 16.14 10.15 -21.24
N GLU A 330 16.16 9.57 -22.43
CA GLU A 330 15.31 9.98 -23.53
C GLU A 330 13.86 9.91 -23.04
N VAL A 331 13.29 11.08 -22.79
CA VAL A 331 11.84 11.20 -22.57
C VAL A 331 11.21 10.85 -23.91
N VAL A 332 10.79 9.60 -24.07
CA VAL A 332 9.95 9.20 -25.18
C VAL A 332 8.61 9.91 -24.95
N ALA A 333 8.44 11.03 -25.61
CA ALA A 333 7.13 11.64 -25.79
C ALA A 333 6.26 10.61 -26.47
N ALA A 334 5.25 10.09 -25.77
CA ALA A 334 4.20 9.34 -26.39
C ALA A 334 3.45 10.30 -27.33
N THR A 335 3.77 10.23 -28.61
CA THR A 335 2.95 10.83 -29.66
C THR A 335 1.73 9.94 -29.82
N ASP A 336 0.56 10.48 -29.50
CA ASP A 336 -0.74 9.93 -29.86
C ASP A 336 -0.79 9.71 -31.39
N GLU A 337 -1.01 8.47 -31.81
CA GLU A 337 -1.65 8.09 -33.05
C GLU A 337 -2.87 7.20 -32.78
#